data_851c09386d84db09b487661302cc99b3
#
_entry.id   851c09386d84db09b487661302cc99b3
#
_cell.length_a   1.000
_cell.length_b   1.000
_cell.length_c   1.000
_cell.angle_alpha   90.00
_cell.angle_beta   90.00
_cell.angle_gamma   90.00
#
_symmetry.space_group_name_H-M   'P 1'
#
loop_
_entity.id
_entity.type
_entity.pdbx_description
1 polymer ?
#
loop_
_entity_poly.entity_id
_entity_poly.type
_entity_poly.pdbx_seq_one_letter_code
_entity_poly.pdbx_strand_id
1 'polypeptide(L)'
;MGRVSEPQYPVRLAGRVIAIDPAGRTLLFRYDDPPPKGRHWATPGGGIEEGEDFYQAACRELVEETGWTDVPVEPSEVHQNDLVQWSGYFQALVHQYDHYFIGRVPQESRPLGEVAAMHASDGIHQARWWTLAELDATTEDVYPAGLAGLVRSALAGPG
;
A
#
# COMPACT_ATOMS: atom_id res chain seq x y z
N MET A 1 15.95 -5.84 39.96
CA MET A 1 14.75 -5.30 39.36
C MET A 1 14.71 -5.63 37.87
N GLY A 2 13.86 -6.52 37.51
CA GLY A 2 13.70 -6.92 36.12
C GLY A 2 12.94 -5.85 35.32
N ARG A 3 13.46 -5.48 34.13
CA ARG A 3 12.69 -4.75 33.17
C ARG A 3 11.58 -5.67 32.65
N VAL A 4 10.35 -5.15 32.60
CA VAL A 4 9.28 -5.86 31.90
C VAL A 4 9.65 -5.79 30.40
N SER A 5 9.90 -6.94 29.79
CA SER A 5 10.16 -7.00 28.36
C SER A 5 8.88 -6.64 27.62
N GLU A 6 8.95 -5.69 26.70
CA GLU A 6 7.84 -5.44 25.79
C GLU A 6 7.62 -6.67 24.91
N PRO A 7 6.36 -7.00 24.58
CA PRO A 7 6.08 -8.08 23.65
C PRO A 7 6.84 -7.85 22.35
N GLN A 8 7.57 -8.84 21.90
CA GLN A 8 8.23 -8.79 20.59
C GLN A 8 7.34 -9.48 19.57
N TYR A 9 7.00 -8.75 18.54
CA TYR A 9 6.26 -9.28 17.41
C TYR A 9 7.22 -9.58 16.26
N PRO A 10 6.91 -10.59 15.43
CA PRO A 10 7.65 -10.75 14.19
C PRO A 10 7.67 -9.45 13.39
N VAL A 11 8.79 -9.15 12.75
CA VAL A 11 8.95 -7.95 11.94
C VAL A 11 8.59 -8.27 10.50
N ARG A 12 7.75 -7.44 9.89
CA ARG A 12 7.46 -7.50 8.47
C ARG A 12 7.83 -6.17 7.82
N LEU A 13 8.66 -6.25 6.77
CA LEU A 13 9.10 -5.10 5.99
C LEU A 13 8.36 -5.13 4.65
N ALA A 14 7.77 -4.01 4.25
CA ALA A 14 6.99 -3.93 3.03
C ALA A 14 7.29 -2.65 2.25
N GLY A 15 7.34 -2.78 0.93
CA GLY A 15 7.40 -1.66 0.00
C GLY A 15 6.04 -1.43 -0.64
N ARG A 16 5.59 -0.16 -0.71
CA ARG A 16 4.27 0.19 -1.21
C ARG A 16 4.33 1.32 -2.21
N VAL A 17 3.40 1.32 -3.15
CA VAL A 17 3.30 2.33 -4.20
C VAL A 17 2.01 3.14 -4.03
N ILE A 18 2.15 4.46 -3.96
CA ILE A 18 1.01 5.37 -4.11
C ILE A 18 0.90 5.61 -5.62
N ALA A 19 -0.01 4.90 -6.27
CA ALA A 19 -0.21 4.97 -7.71
C ALA A 19 -1.18 6.11 -8.02
N ILE A 20 -0.70 7.12 -8.75
CA ILE A 20 -1.46 8.34 -9.04
C ILE A 20 -1.64 8.45 -10.56
N ASP A 21 -2.87 8.65 -10.99
CA ASP A 21 -3.20 8.85 -12.41
C ASP A 21 -3.16 10.34 -12.80
N PRO A 22 -3.30 10.66 -14.11
CA PRO A 22 -3.25 12.07 -14.55
C PRO A 22 -4.37 12.95 -14.01
N ALA A 23 -5.47 12.38 -13.54
CA ALA A 23 -6.56 13.12 -12.91
C ALA A 23 -6.40 13.28 -11.40
N GLY A 24 -5.30 12.80 -10.83
CA GLY A 24 -5.01 12.90 -9.39
C GLY A 24 -5.71 11.85 -8.55
N ARG A 25 -6.22 10.79 -9.16
CA ARG A 25 -6.81 9.65 -8.44
C ARG A 25 -5.73 8.70 -8.01
N THR A 26 -5.97 8.00 -6.90
CA THR A 26 -5.05 6.96 -6.41
C THR A 26 -5.74 5.60 -6.36
N LEU A 27 -5.01 4.55 -6.70
CA LEU A 27 -5.51 3.19 -6.68
C LEU A 27 -5.40 2.60 -5.29
N LEU A 28 -6.51 2.06 -4.77
CA LEU A 28 -6.52 1.33 -3.51
C LEU A 28 -7.17 -0.03 -3.70
N PHE A 29 -6.70 -0.98 -2.90
CA PHE A 29 -7.25 -2.32 -2.79
C PHE A 29 -7.98 -2.48 -1.47
N ARG A 30 -9.13 -3.17 -1.51
CA ARG A 30 -9.90 -3.47 -0.31
C ARG A 30 -9.53 -4.84 0.23
N TYR A 31 -9.31 -4.88 1.53
CA TYR A 31 -9.06 -6.10 2.31
C TYR A 31 -10.14 -6.23 3.36
N ASP A 32 -10.57 -7.46 3.62
CA ASP A 32 -11.52 -7.78 4.69
C ASP A 32 -10.81 -8.68 5.71
N ASP A 33 -10.10 -8.05 6.64
CA ASP A 33 -9.35 -8.75 7.68
C ASP A 33 -10.24 -9.04 8.90
N PRO A 34 -9.84 -10.01 9.74
CA PRO A 34 -10.55 -10.25 10.99
C PRO A 34 -10.45 -9.03 11.92
N PRO A 35 -11.44 -8.87 12.84
CA PRO A 35 -11.37 -7.82 13.85
C PRO A 35 -10.06 -7.94 14.67
N PRO A 36 -9.50 -6.83 15.17
CA PRO A 36 -10.06 -5.47 15.15
C PRO A 36 -9.84 -4.70 13.84
N LYS A 37 -8.99 -5.17 12.93
CA LYS A 37 -8.65 -4.41 11.72
C LYS A 37 -9.84 -4.29 10.76
N GLY A 38 -10.52 -5.39 10.48
CA GLY A 38 -11.72 -5.41 9.65
C GLY A 38 -11.49 -4.98 8.21
N ARG A 39 -12.56 -4.50 7.58
CA ARG A 39 -12.51 -3.98 6.21
C ARG A 39 -11.72 -2.68 6.15
N HIS A 40 -10.78 -2.61 5.21
CA HIS A 40 -9.97 -1.42 4.98
C HIS A 40 -9.45 -1.37 3.55
N TRP A 41 -8.99 -0.18 3.16
CA TRP A 41 -8.37 0.06 1.87
C TRP A 41 -6.89 0.36 2.08
N ALA A 42 -6.05 -0.15 1.20
CA ALA A 42 -4.61 0.07 1.27
C ALA A 42 -4.01 0.21 -0.13
N THR A 43 -2.89 0.92 -0.19
CA THR A 43 -2.10 1.06 -1.42
C THR A 43 -1.52 -0.28 -1.86
N PRO A 44 -1.29 -0.47 -3.17
CA PRO A 44 -0.54 -1.63 -3.66
C PRO A 44 0.80 -1.78 -2.96
N GLY A 45 1.20 -2.99 -2.69
CA GLY A 45 2.48 -3.27 -2.07
C GLY A 45 2.49 -4.59 -1.35
N GLY A 46 3.62 -4.94 -0.80
CA GLY A 46 3.79 -6.18 -0.06
C GLY A 46 5.18 -6.37 0.50
N GLY A 47 5.38 -7.53 1.10
CA GLY A 47 6.60 -7.85 1.82
C GLY A 47 7.85 -7.92 0.96
N ILE A 48 8.96 -7.51 1.55
CA ILE A 48 10.30 -7.64 0.95
C ILE A 48 10.64 -9.12 0.83
N GLU A 49 11.17 -9.52 -0.32
CA GLU A 49 11.79 -10.81 -0.54
C GLU A 49 13.30 -10.73 -0.34
N GLU A 50 13.94 -11.88 -0.17
CA GLU A 50 15.38 -11.96 0.00
C GLU A 50 16.13 -11.23 -1.12
N GLY A 51 17.06 -10.36 -0.76
CA GLY A 51 17.85 -9.58 -1.70
C GLY A 51 17.20 -8.32 -2.22
N GLU A 52 15.96 -8.03 -1.83
CA GLU A 52 15.25 -6.81 -2.21
C GLU A 52 15.43 -5.70 -1.17
N ASP A 53 15.45 -4.45 -1.63
CA ASP A 53 15.19 -3.30 -0.79
C ASP A 53 13.70 -2.92 -0.83
N PHE A 54 13.29 -1.90 -0.10
CA PHE A 54 11.90 -1.46 -0.07
C PHE A 54 11.39 -1.01 -1.44
N TYR A 55 12.23 -0.31 -2.20
CA TYR A 55 11.88 0.17 -3.54
C TYR A 55 11.64 -0.99 -4.51
N GLN A 56 12.56 -1.95 -4.51
CA GLN A 56 12.45 -3.14 -5.38
C GLN A 56 11.20 -3.95 -5.06
N ALA A 57 10.90 -4.14 -3.78
CA ALA A 57 9.67 -4.81 -3.34
C ALA A 57 8.42 -4.07 -3.80
N ALA A 58 8.40 -2.74 -3.66
CA ALA A 58 7.29 -1.91 -4.10
C ALA A 58 7.05 -2.05 -5.61
N CYS A 59 8.10 -1.98 -6.41
CA CYS A 59 8.00 -2.13 -7.87
C CYS A 59 7.51 -3.51 -8.27
N ARG A 60 8.04 -4.56 -7.66
CA ARG A 60 7.63 -5.94 -7.95
C ARG A 60 6.16 -6.17 -7.59
N GLU A 61 5.74 -5.74 -6.41
CA GLU A 61 4.36 -5.90 -5.94
C GLU A 61 3.37 -5.13 -6.82
N LEU A 62 3.75 -3.94 -7.29
CA LEU A 62 2.90 -3.19 -8.21
C LEU A 62 2.61 -3.99 -9.47
N VAL A 63 3.63 -4.59 -10.07
CA VAL A 63 3.48 -5.42 -11.29
C VAL A 63 2.62 -6.65 -10.99
N GLU A 64 2.89 -7.34 -9.89
CA GLU A 64 2.14 -8.54 -9.50
C GLU A 64 0.66 -8.24 -9.24
N GLU A 65 0.37 -7.14 -8.60
CA GLU A 65 -0.99 -6.81 -8.18
C GLU A 65 -1.81 -6.09 -9.25
N THR A 66 -1.17 -5.41 -10.19
CA THR A 66 -1.87 -4.64 -11.23
C THR A 66 -1.70 -5.21 -12.64
N GLY A 67 -0.64 -5.96 -12.90
CA GLY A 67 -0.28 -6.37 -14.25
C GLY A 67 0.39 -5.26 -15.07
N TRP A 68 0.66 -4.11 -14.48
CA TRP A 68 1.30 -2.97 -15.16
C TRP A 68 2.82 -3.09 -15.13
N THR A 69 3.44 -3.14 -16.30
CA THR A 69 4.90 -3.27 -16.41
C THR A 69 5.59 -1.98 -16.83
N ASP A 70 4.83 -0.93 -17.11
CA ASP A 70 5.30 0.33 -17.70
C ASP A 70 5.06 1.57 -16.83
N VAL A 71 4.70 1.38 -15.56
CA VAL A 71 4.46 2.51 -14.65
C VAL A 71 5.78 2.88 -13.96
N PRO A 72 6.27 4.10 -14.18
CA PRO A 72 7.47 4.55 -13.49
C PRO A 72 7.19 4.80 -12.01
N VAL A 73 8.05 4.26 -11.16
CA VAL A 73 8.00 4.47 -9.71
C VAL A 73 9.23 5.28 -9.31
N GLU A 74 8.98 6.41 -8.65
CA GLU A 74 10.07 7.30 -8.22
C GLU A 74 10.86 6.63 -7.08
N PRO A 75 12.19 6.62 -7.13
CA PRO A 75 13.00 5.89 -6.15
C PRO A 75 13.12 6.58 -4.79
N SER A 76 12.73 7.84 -4.68
CA SER A 76 12.74 8.56 -3.40
C SER A 76 11.49 8.24 -2.62
N GLU A 77 11.62 7.66 -1.44
CA GLU A 77 10.46 7.41 -0.60
C GLU A 77 9.86 8.70 -0.07
N VAL A 78 8.54 8.71 0.04
CA VAL A 78 7.77 9.90 0.47
C VAL A 78 7.18 9.75 1.86
N HIS A 79 7.15 8.55 2.40
CA HIS A 79 6.54 8.26 3.69
C HIS A 79 7.03 6.94 4.23
N GLN A 80 7.12 6.86 5.54
CA GLN A 80 7.34 5.62 6.28
C GLN A 80 6.32 5.54 7.38
N ASN A 81 5.82 4.33 7.65
CA ASN A 81 5.06 4.12 8.85
C ASN A 81 5.43 2.77 9.47
N ASP A 82 5.20 2.65 10.76
CA ASP A 82 5.32 1.38 11.46
C ASP A 82 4.16 1.25 12.45
N LEU A 83 3.64 0.05 12.54
CA LEU A 83 2.57 -0.27 13.49
C LEU A 83 2.51 -1.76 13.74
N VAL A 84 1.98 -2.12 14.90
CA VAL A 84 1.65 -3.51 15.20
C VAL A 84 0.25 -3.77 14.65
N GLN A 85 0.14 -4.75 13.77
CA GLN A 85 -1.14 -5.07 13.12
C GLN A 85 -1.25 -6.56 12.80
N TRP A 86 -2.47 -7.01 12.54
CA TRP A 86 -2.73 -8.35 12.05
C TRP A 86 -2.16 -8.53 10.64
N SER A 87 -1.44 -9.62 10.44
CA SER A 87 -0.96 -10.03 9.11
C SER A 87 -1.68 -11.30 8.67
N GLY A 88 -2.38 -11.21 7.53
CA GLY A 88 -2.99 -12.36 6.90
C GLY A 88 -1.97 -13.40 6.45
N TYR A 89 -0.80 -12.97 6.06
CA TYR A 89 0.30 -13.86 5.67
C TYR A 89 0.82 -14.69 6.84
N PHE A 90 1.09 -14.04 7.99
CA PHE A 90 1.61 -14.71 9.19
C PHE A 90 0.52 -15.30 10.08
N GLN A 91 -0.75 -14.95 9.85
CA GLN A 91 -1.88 -15.31 10.73
C GLN A 91 -1.61 -14.94 12.19
N ALA A 92 -1.02 -13.75 12.38
CA ALA A 92 -0.59 -13.27 13.69
C ALA A 92 -0.41 -11.75 13.67
N LEU A 93 -0.26 -11.16 14.85
CA LEU A 93 0.19 -9.78 14.97
C LEU A 93 1.65 -9.68 14.60
N VAL A 94 2.00 -8.68 13.82
CA VAL A 94 3.37 -8.37 13.40
C VAL A 94 3.67 -6.91 13.62
N HIS A 95 4.94 -6.57 13.79
CA HIS A 95 5.39 -5.18 13.70
C HIS A 95 5.73 -4.91 12.24
N GLN A 96 4.87 -4.17 11.58
CA GLN A 96 4.97 -3.89 10.15
C GLN A 96 5.63 -2.54 9.92
N TYR A 97 6.63 -2.51 9.05
CA TYR A 97 7.29 -1.29 8.57
C TYR A 97 6.99 -1.15 7.08
N ASP A 98 6.34 -0.06 6.70
CA ASP A 98 5.99 0.24 5.31
C ASP A 98 6.78 1.46 4.82
N HIS A 99 7.37 1.35 3.65
CA HIS A 99 7.99 2.47 2.94
C HIS A 99 7.23 2.72 1.65
N TYR A 100 6.89 3.99 1.38
CA TYR A 100 5.99 4.40 0.32
C TYR A 100 6.71 5.17 -0.77
N PHE A 101 6.39 4.85 -2.02
CA PHE A 101 6.98 5.44 -3.23
C PHE A 101 5.86 5.88 -4.17
N ILE A 102 6.09 6.93 -4.94
CA ILE A 102 5.10 7.43 -5.90
C ILE A 102 5.25 6.72 -7.24
N GLY A 103 4.15 6.15 -7.74
CA GLY A 103 4.04 5.62 -9.09
C GLY A 103 3.15 6.51 -9.94
N ARG A 104 3.63 6.92 -11.10
CA ARG A 104 2.89 7.79 -12.03
C ARG A 104 2.25 6.95 -13.12
N VAL A 105 0.95 6.73 -13.02
CA VAL A 105 0.19 5.96 -14.01
C VAL A 105 -0.15 6.89 -15.18
N PRO A 106 0.22 6.52 -16.42
CA PRO A 106 0.06 7.44 -17.55
C PRO A 106 -1.37 7.62 -18.05
N GLN A 107 -2.29 6.71 -17.72
CA GLN A 107 -3.70 6.78 -18.15
C GLN A 107 -4.63 7.03 -16.98
N GLU A 108 -5.67 7.82 -17.17
CA GLU A 108 -6.73 8.02 -16.18
C GLU A 108 -7.45 6.71 -15.88
N SER A 109 -7.63 6.40 -14.59
CA SER A 109 -8.37 5.23 -14.12
C SER A 109 -8.01 3.94 -14.85
N ARG A 110 -6.73 3.75 -15.13
CA ARG A 110 -6.22 2.60 -15.87
C ARG A 110 -6.76 1.30 -15.27
N PRO A 111 -7.37 0.42 -16.09
CA PRO A 111 -7.84 -0.87 -15.58
C PRO A 111 -6.68 -1.79 -15.24
N LEU A 112 -6.92 -2.69 -14.30
CA LEU A 112 -5.95 -3.74 -13.98
C LEU A 112 -5.86 -4.75 -15.13
N GLY A 113 -4.71 -5.39 -15.25
CA GLY A 113 -4.54 -6.56 -16.10
C GLY A 113 -5.22 -7.79 -15.49
N GLU A 114 -4.95 -8.97 -16.07
CA GLU A 114 -5.51 -10.25 -15.61
C GLU A 114 -4.78 -10.75 -14.36
N VAL A 115 -5.22 -10.26 -13.19
CA VAL A 115 -4.59 -10.58 -11.90
C VAL A 115 -5.57 -11.15 -10.86
N ALA A 116 -6.77 -11.50 -11.27
CA ALA A 116 -7.84 -11.92 -10.36
C ALA A 116 -7.45 -13.11 -9.44
N ALA A 117 -6.70 -14.08 -9.97
CA ALA A 117 -6.27 -15.24 -9.20
C ALA A 117 -5.24 -14.85 -8.13
N MET A 118 -4.36 -13.91 -8.43
CA MET A 118 -3.38 -13.37 -7.48
C MET A 118 -4.06 -12.55 -6.39
N HIS A 119 -5.07 -11.76 -6.76
CA HIS A 119 -5.86 -10.98 -5.81
C HIS A 119 -6.54 -11.88 -4.78
N ALA A 120 -7.12 -12.99 -5.22
CA ALA A 120 -7.76 -13.95 -4.31
C ALA A 120 -6.75 -14.52 -3.30
N SER A 121 -5.54 -14.86 -3.75
CA SER A 121 -4.49 -15.40 -2.88
C SER A 121 -3.94 -14.33 -1.91
N ASP A 122 -3.92 -13.08 -2.30
CA ASP A 122 -3.42 -11.95 -1.50
C ASP A 122 -4.50 -11.33 -0.59
N GLY A 123 -5.74 -11.81 -0.66
CA GLY A 123 -6.84 -11.28 0.14
C GLY A 123 -7.45 -9.99 -0.38
N ILE A 124 -7.16 -9.63 -1.62
CA ILE A 124 -7.71 -8.43 -2.27
C ILE A 124 -9.11 -8.73 -2.80
N HIS A 125 -10.11 -8.02 -2.27
CA HIS A 125 -11.52 -8.20 -2.63
C HIS A 125 -12.02 -7.22 -3.69
N GLN A 126 -11.38 -6.05 -3.81
CA GLN A 126 -11.79 -5.01 -4.75
C GLN A 126 -10.61 -4.09 -5.04
N ALA A 127 -10.56 -3.55 -6.26
CA ALA A 127 -9.66 -2.47 -6.64
C ALA A 127 -10.51 -1.27 -7.04
N ARG A 128 -10.10 -0.08 -6.61
CA ARG A 128 -10.85 1.14 -6.91
C ARG A 128 -9.91 2.33 -7.00
N TRP A 129 -10.17 3.20 -7.98
CA TRP A 129 -9.56 4.51 -8.07
C TRP A 129 -10.32 5.51 -7.20
N TRP A 130 -9.61 6.23 -6.35
CA TRP A 130 -10.17 7.18 -5.41
C TRP A 130 -9.73 8.60 -5.77
N THR A 131 -10.70 9.54 -5.81
CA THR A 131 -10.40 10.97 -5.91
C THR A 131 -9.97 11.50 -4.54
N LEU A 132 -9.30 12.66 -4.53
CA LEU A 132 -8.98 13.35 -3.28
C LEU A 132 -10.23 13.69 -2.47
N ALA A 133 -11.29 14.13 -3.14
CA ALA A 133 -12.57 14.43 -2.49
C ALA A 133 -13.15 13.19 -1.81
N GLU A 134 -13.08 12.03 -2.45
CA GLU A 134 -13.53 10.78 -1.87
C GLU A 134 -12.69 10.36 -0.65
N LEU A 135 -11.37 10.53 -0.73
CA LEU A 135 -10.48 10.25 0.40
C LEU A 135 -10.78 11.16 1.60
N ASP A 136 -11.05 12.44 1.35
CA ASP A 136 -11.37 13.40 2.41
C ASP A 136 -12.73 13.13 3.06
N ALA A 137 -13.68 12.59 2.32
CA ALA A 137 -15.06 12.41 2.77
C ALA A 137 -15.35 11.02 3.37
N THR A 138 -14.51 10.02 3.08
CA THR A 138 -14.79 8.65 3.52
C THR A 138 -14.68 8.46 5.01
N THR A 139 -15.56 7.61 5.55
CA THR A 139 -15.50 7.12 6.93
C THR A 139 -14.87 5.72 6.99
N GLU A 140 -14.53 5.15 5.85
CA GLU A 140 -13.84 3.85 5.78
C GLU A 140 -12.37 4.01 6.16
N ASP A 141 -11.77 2.95 6.68
CA ASP A 141 -10.36 2.95 7.02
C ASP A 141 -9.51 2.88 5.75
N VAL A 142 -8.60 3.84 5.61
CA VAL A 142 -7.67 3.94 4.49
C VAL A 142 -6.24 4.02 5.03
N TYR A 143 -5.37 3.20 4.49
CA TYR A 143 -3.95 3.19 4.84
C TYR A 143 -3.09 3.56 3.64
N PRO A 144 -2.04 4.38 3.83
CA PRO A 144 -1.62 4.94 5.13
C PRO A 144 -2.53 6.08 5.59
N ALA A 145 -2.52 6.31 6.89
CA ALA A 145 -3.16 7.52 7.44
C ALA A 145 -2.53 8.75 6.78
N GLY A 146 -3.34 9.73 6.42
CA GLY A 146 -2.84 10.93 5.75
C GLY A 146 -2.55 10.76 4.25
N LEU A 147 -3.04 9.70 3.63
CA LEU A 147 -2.82 9.43 2.20
C LEU A 147 -3.20 10.61 1.29
N ALA A 148 -4.32 11.29 1.56
CA ALA A 148 -4.74 12.43 0.75
C ALA A 148 -3.67 13.55 0.73
N GLY A 149 -3.03 13.80 1.87
CA GLY A 149 -1.93 14.78 1.97
C GLY A 149 -0.71 14.35 1.16
N LEU A 150 -0.38 13.07 1.16
CA LEU A 150 0.73 12.53 0.36
C LEU A 150 0.44 12.64 -1.14
N VAL A 151 -0.78 12.38 -1.56
CA VAL A 151 -1.20 12.54 -2.96
C VAL A 151 -1.14 14.02 -3.36
N ARG A 152 -1.63 14.93 -2.51
CA ARG A 152 -1.56 16.39 -2.79
C ARG A 152 -0.12 16.85 -2.95
N SER A 153 0.78 16.40 -2.08
CA SER A 153 2.21 16.74 -2.17
C SER A 153 2.82 16.24 -3.48
N ALA A 154 2.46 15.03 -3.89
CA ALA A 154 2.95 14.45 -5.15
C ALA A 154 2.41 15.18 -6.38
N LEU A 155 1.17 15.67 -6.33
CA LEU A 155 0.56 16.45 -7.42
C LEU A 155 1.15 17.86 -7.54
N ALA A 156 1.55 18.46 -6.42
CA ALA A 156 2.24 19.74 -6.42
C ALA A 156 3.62 19.65 -7.07
N GLY A 157 4.18 18.44 -7.07
CA GLY A 157 5.42 18.09 -7.73
C GLY A 157 6.66 18.62 -7.03
N PRO A 158 7.84 18.09 -7.36
CA PRO A 158 9.04 18.87 -7.19
C PRO A 158 8.94 19.93 -8.29
N GLY A 159 8.71 21.10 -7.90
CA GLY A 159 8.58 22.20 -8.85
C GLY A 159 9.53 22.07 -10.02
#